data_3348f294bb0fd31a0491d56a074f5fbb
#
_entry.id   3348f294bb0fd31a0491d56a074f5fbb
#
_cell.length_a   1.000
_cell.length_b   1.000
_cell.length_c   1.000
_cell.angle_alpha   90.00
_cell.angle_beta   90.00
_cell.angle_gamma   90.00
#
_symmetry.space_group_name_H-M   'P 1'
#
loop_
_entity.id
_entity.type
_entity.pdbx_description
1 polymer ?
#
loop_
_entity_poly.entity_id
_entity_poly.type
_entity_poly.pdbx_seq_one_letter_code
_entity_poly.pdbx_strand_id
1 'polypeptide(L)'
;MASVLCDLGVAARAIQNDKILLVKEARGRFQNKWGLPKGSVDEGETPEDAVIRELTEETGIHGSIIGLSAVRSTISSEKPAVFLCYDVNVNGGELSHSSDEIMDLKWATLAELSTLEWVSQTMHNLALDGLSGERMSIKATRPVSKPLEYSVYNINRQSNNIGQ
;
A
#
# COMPACT_ATOMS: atom_id res chain seq x y z
N MET A 1 -18.43 -23.10 -10.50
CA MET A 1 -18.24 -21.68 -10.87
C MET A 1 -16.94 -21.55 -11.64
N ALA A 2 -16.93 -20.87 -12.76
CA ALA A 2 -15.68 -20.55 -13.45
C ALA A 2 -14.92 -19.47 -12.64
N SER A 3 -13.62 -19.68 -12.38
CA SER A 3 -12.77 -18.66 -11.78
C SER A 3 -12.50 -17.55 -12.80
N VAL A 4 -12.46 -16.31 -12.35
CA VAL A 4 -12.12 -15.16 -13.17
C VAL A 4 -10.68 -14.76 -12.86
N LEU A 5 -9.84 -14.62 -13.90
CA LEU A 5 -8.51 -14.03 -13.74
C LEU A 5 -8.66 -12.55 -13.38
N CYS A 6 -7.98 -12.13 -12.32
CA CYS A 6 -8.01 -10.76 -11.83
C CYS A 6 -6.57 -10.25 -11.69
N ASP A 7 -6.30 -9.04 -12.18
CA ASP A 7 -5.04 -8.36 -11.90
C ASP A 7 -5.11 -7.79 -10.48
N LEU A 8 -4.20 -8.23 -9.61
CA LEU A 8 -4.17 -7.82 -8.21
C LEU A 8 -2.89 -7.05 -7.91
N GLY A 9 -3.03 -5.81 -7.50
CA GLY A 9 -1.93 -4.93 -7.14
C GLY A 9 -2.02 -4.43 -5.71
N VAL A 10 -0.90 -4.05 -5.15
CA VAL A 10 -0.76 -3.54 -3.78
C VAL A 10 0.07 -2.28 -3.72
N ALA A 11 -0.14 -1.45 -2.70
CA ALA A 11 0.75 -0.35 -2.35
C ALA A 11 0.88 -0.19 -0.83
N ALA A 12 2.04 0.30 -0.40
CA ALA A 12 2.34 0.61 0.98
C ALA A 12 2.27 2.11 1.25
N ARG A 13 1.52 2.52 2.30
CA ARG A 13 1.63 3.84 2.91
C ARG A 13 2.49 3.71 4.17
N ALA A 14 3.78 3.96 4.05
CA ALA A 14 4.71 3.99 5.17
C ALA A 14 4.88 5.44 5.63
N ILE A 15 4.54 5.72 6.89
CA ILE A 15 4.61 7.07 7.47
C ILE A 15 5.50 7.02 8.72
N GLN A 16 6.45 7.96 8.77
CA GLN A 16 7.35 8.12 9.89
C GLN A 16 7.69 9.61 10.08
N ASN A 17 7.61 10.11 11.30
CA ASN A 17 7.92 11.51 11.64
C ASN A 17 7.17 12.53 10.76
N ASP A 18 5.86 12.35 10.59
CA ASP A 18 4.98 13.17 9.74
C ASP A 18 5.39 13.27 8.27
N LYS A 19 6.12 12.27 7.78
CA LYS A 19 6.52 12.12 6.38
C LYS A 19 6.06 10.80 5.84
N ILE A 20 5.71 10.78 4.56
CA ILE A 20 5.33 9.59 3.82
C ILE A 20 6.43 9.16 2.87
N LEU A 21 6.68 7.86 2.80
CA LEU A 21 7.67 7.29 1.88
C LEU A 21 7.11 7.25 0.45
N LEU A 22 7.89 7.80 -0.46
CA LEU A 22 7.58 7.84 -1.89
C LEU A 22 8.71 7.24 -2.71
N VAL A 23 8.35 6.67 -3.85
CA VAL A 23 9.25 6.17 -4.89
C VAL A 23 9.05 6.98 -6.16
N LYS A 24 10.13 7.15 -6.94
CA LYS A 24 10.10 7.81 -8.25
C LYS A 24 10.39 6.80 -9.34
N GLU A 25 9.47 6.67 -10.29
CA GLU A 25 9.58 5.71 -11.39
C GLU A 25 10.76 6.01 -12.31
N ALA A 26 11.60 5.01 -12.59
CA ALA A 26 12.76 5.16 -13.48
C ALA A 26 12.41 5.00 -14.96
N ARG A 27 11.31 4.31 -15.30
CA ARG A 27 11.00 3.91 -16.68
C ARG A 27 9.50 3.83 -16.97
N GLY A 28 9.19 3.61 -18.24
CA GLY A 28 7.82 3.43 -18.70
C GLY A 28 7.02 4.74 -18.76
N ARG A 29 5.68 4.59 -18.87
CA ARG A 29 4.78 5.74 -19.03
C ARG A 29 4.73 6.67 -17.81
N PHE A 30 5.21 6.21 -16.67
CA PHE A 30 5.25 6.97 -15.41
C PHE A 30 6.65 7.45 -15.05
N GLN A 31 7.61 7.33 -15.96
CA GLN A 31 8.98 7.80 -15.73
C GLN A 31 9.00 9.23 -15.16
N ASN A 32 9.87 9.47 -14.18
CA ASN A 32 10.03 10.72 -13.45
C ASN A 32 8.85 11.13 -12.56
N LYS A 33 7.83 10.28 -12.36
CA LYS A 33 6.69 10.56 -11.51
C LYS A 33 6.78 9.84 -10.17
N TRP A 34 6.21 10.46 -9.15
CA TRP A 34 6.18 9.94 -7.80
C TRP A 34 4.94 9.10 -7.54
N GLY A 35 5.08 8.09 -6.71
CA GLY A 35 4.02 7.22 -6.22
C GLY A 35 4.35 6.64 -4.85
N LEU A 36 3.44 5.85 -4.32
CA LEU A 36 3.71 4.97 -3.19
C LEU A 36 4.49 3.75 -3.67
N PRO A 37 5.32 3.10 -2.82
CA PRO A 37 5.85 1.77 -3.09
C PRO A 37 4.72 0.81 -3.43
N LYS A 38 4.83 0.07 -4.53
CA LYS A 38 3.74 -0.71 -5.09
C LYS A 38 4.21 -1.80 -6.05
N GLY A 39 3.42 -2.84 -6.18
CA GLY A 39 3.64 -3.87 -7.19
C GLY A 39 2.47 -4.82 -7.35
N SER A 40 2.71 -5.93 -8.01
CA SER A 40 1.72 -6.99 -8.21
C SER A 40 1.83 -8.07 -7.15
N VAL A 41 0.72 -8.72 -6.88
CA VAL A 41 0.70 -9.93 -6.05
C VAL A 41 1.10 -11.11 -6.93
N ASP A 42 2.11 -11.86 -6.52
CA ASP A 42 2.61 -13.03 -7.23
C ASP A 42 1.79 -14.29 -6.91
N GLU A 43 1.93 -15.32 -7.74
CA GLU A 43 1.27 -16.59 -7.52
C GLU A 43 1.74 -17.24 -6.20
N GLY A 44 0.79 -17.63 -5.35
CA GLY A 44 1.10 -18.24 -4.05
C GLY A 44 1.40 -17.27 -2.93
N GLU A 45 1.31 -15.97 -3.17
CA GLU A 45 1.57 -14.90 -2.22
C GLU A 45 0.25 -14.28 -1.73
N THR A 46 0.20 -13.85 -0.47
CA THR A 46 -0.91 -13.02 0.01
C THR A 46 -0.68 -11.55 -0.35
N PRO A 47 -1.73 -10.72 -0.50
CA PRO A 47 -1.56 -9.29 -0.71
C PRO A 47 -0.73 -8.60 0.38
N GLU A 48 -0.81 -9.07 1.62
CA GLU A 48 -0.03 -8.58 2.76
C GLU A 48 1.46 -8.89 2.60
N ASP A 49 1.80 -10.09 2.16
CA ASP A 49 3.20 -10.46 1.90
C ASP A 49 3.75 -9.69 0.70
N ALA A 50 2.95 -9.55 -0.37
CA ALA A 50 3.30 -8.79 -1.56
C ALA A 50 3.66 -7.34 -1.21
N VAL A 51 2.81 -6.65 -0.44
CA VAL A 51 3.08 -5.24 -0.12
C VAL A 51 4.33 -5.05 0.74
N ILE A 52 4.64 -5.99 1.63
CA ILE A 52 5.88 -5.93 2.43
C ILE A 52 7.11 -6.26 1.58
N ARG A 53 7.00 -7.22 0.67
CA ARG A 53 8.06 -7.53 -0.30
C ARG A 53 8.36 -6.32 -1.17
N GLU A 54 7.34 -5.74 -1.83
CA GLU A 54 7.49 -4.56 -2.69
C GLU A 54 8.07 -3.35 -1.94
N LEU A 55 7.58 -3.09 -0.72
CA LEU A 55 8.15 -2.04 0.13
C LEU A 55 9.66 -2.24 0.33
N THR A 56 10.07 -3.47 0.63
CA THR A 56 11.48 -3.79 0.88
C THR A 56 12.31 -3.70 -0.39
N GLU A 57 11.85 -4.27 -1.51
CA GLU A 57 12.56 -4.28 -2.78
C GLU A 57 12.73 -2.89 -3.38
N GLU A 58 11.67 -2.08 -3.34
CA GLU A 58 11.68 -0.73 -3.91
C GLU A 58 12.37 0.30 -3.02
N THR A 59 12.43 0.08 -1.69
CA THR A 59 12.85 1.16 -0.77
C THR A 59 13.89 0.77 0.28
N GLY A 60 14.16 -0.51 0.50
CA GLY A 60 15.00 -1.01 1.58
C GLY A 60 14.37 -0.91 2.98
N ILE A 61 13.12 -0.44 3.07
CA ILE A 61 12.43 -0.28 4.35
C ILE A 61 11.69 -1.58 4.71
N HIS A 62 11.83 -1.98 5.96
CA HIS A 62 11.11 -3.12 6.55
C HIS A 62 9.90 -2.62 7.32
N GLY A 63 8.79 -3.32 7.18
CA GLY A 63 7.55 -2.91 7.83
C GLY A 63 6.64 -4.06 8.24
N SER A 64 5.55 -3.71 8.89
CA SER A 64 4.45 -4.62 9.23
C SER A 64 3.10 -3.95 8.99
N ILE A 65 2.10 -4.74 8.62
CA ILE A 65 0.76 -4.22 8.29
C ILE A 65 0.08 -3.65 9.53
N ILE A 66 -0.42 -2.42 9.40
CA ILE A 66 -1.30 -1.78 10.39
C ILE A 66 -2.77 -2.01 10.01
N GLY A 67 -3.10 -1.84 8.73
CA GLY A 67 -4.45 -1.97 8.25
C GLY A 67 -4.59 -1.68 6.76
N LEU A 68 -5.77 -1.96 6.23
CA LEU A 68 -6.14 -1.64 4.85
C LEU A 68 -6.68 -0.21 4.79
N SER A 69 -6.08 0.62 3.96
CA SER A 69 -6.46 2.03 3.83
C SER A 69 -7.43 2.29 2.69
N ALA A 70 -7.28 1.59 1.59
CA ALA A 70 -8.15 1.76 0.43
C ALA A 70 -8.21 0.52 -0.46
N VAL A 71 -9.32 0.38 -1.15
CA VAL A 71 -9.53 -0.60 -2.21
C VAL A 71 -9.96 0.15 -3.47
N ARG A 72 -9.31 -0.10 -4.59
CA ARG A 72 -9.74 0.37 -5.90
C ARG A 72 -10.04 -0.85 -6.76
N SER A 73 -11.15 -0.81 -7.49
CA SER A 73 -11.50 -1.81 -8.49
C SER A 73 -11.78 -1.16 -9.84
N THR A 74 -11.44 -1.85 -10.91
CA THR A 74 -11.67 -1.40 -12.29
C THR A 74 -11.69 -2.59 -13.23
N ILE A 75 -11.94 -2.34 -14.52
CA ILE A 75 -11.68 -3.29 -15.60
C ILE A 75 -10.44 -2.80 -16.35
N SER A 76 -9.45 -3.65 -16.50
CA SER A 76 -8.23 -3.40 -17.25
C SER A 76 -8.05 -4.50 -18.28
N SER A 77 -7.98 -4.13 -19.57
CA SER A 77 -7.82 -5.10 -20.67
C SER A 77 -8.81 -6.27 -20.59
N GLU A 78 -10.10 -5.96 -20.37
CA GLU A 78 -11.21 -6.91 -20.23
C GLU A 78 -11.16 -7.81 -19.00
N LYS A 79 -10.20 -7.61 -18.07
CA LYS A 79 -10.08 -8.34 -16.82
C LYS A 79 -10.42 -7.44 -15.64
N PRO A 80 -11.04 -7.97 -14.59
CA PRO A 80 -11.11 -7.28 -13.31
C PRO A 80 -9.70 -6.95 -12.81
N ALA A 81 -9.54 -5.75 -12.28
CA ALA A 81 -8.30 -5.34 -11.63
C ALA A 81 -8.64 -4.74 -10.26
N VAL A 82 -8.00 -5.26 -9.22
CA VAL A 82 -8.16 -4.80 -7.84
C VAL A 82 -6.81 -4.30 -7.33
N PHE A 83 -6.84 -3.18 -6.64
CA PHE A 83 -5.68 -2.58 -6.04
C PHE A 83 -5.95 -2.29 -4.57
N LEU A 84 -5.09 -2.80 -3.71
CA LEU A 84 -5.20 -2.69 -2.26
C LEU A 84 -4.09 -1.78 -1.74
N CYS A 85 -4.45 -0.79 -0.94
CA CYS A 85 -3.49 0.08 -0.29
C CYS A 85 -3.46 -0.21 1.21
N TYR A 86 -2.27 -0.47 1.75
CA TYR A 86 -2.07 -0.78 3.16
C TYR A 86 -1.30 0.30 3.88
N ASP A 87 -1.70 0.61 5.12
CA ASP A 87 -0.85 1.32 6.05
C ASP A 87 0.14 0.37 6.68
N VAL A 88 1.40 0.78 6.70
CA VAL A 88 2.53 -0.02 7.14
C VAL A 88 3.27 0.71 8.25
N ASN A 89 3.50 0.02 9.37
CA ASN A 89 4.40 0.47 10.42
C ASN A 89 5.86 0.23 9.98
N VAL A 90 6.70 1.23 10.11
CA VAL A 90 8.13 1.13 9.79
C VAL A 90 8.86 0.47 10.96
N ASN A 91 9.46 -0.69 10.71
CA ASN A 91 10.19 -1.47 11.71
C ASN A 91 11.71 -1.27 11.63
N GLY A 92 12.22 -0.68 10.53
CA GLY A 92 13.64 -0.44 10.29
C GLY A 92 14.00 -0.42 8.81
N GLY A 93 15.27 -0.55 8.51
CA GLY A 93 15.82 -0.47 7.15
C GLY A 93 16.42 0.90 6.84
N GLU A 94 17.18 0.98 5.77
CA GLU A 94 17.76 2.21 5.24
C GLU A 94 17.28 2.41 3.80
N LEU A 95 17.04 3.67 3.40
CA LEU A 95 16.61 3.97 2.05
C LEU A 95 17.62 3.45 1.03
N SER A 96 17.23 2.45 0.30
CA SER A 96 17.98 1.87 -0.80
C SER A 96 17.00 1.19 -1.75
N HIS A 97 17.30 1.15 -3.03
CA HIS A 97 16.52 0.38 -3.99
C HIS A 97 17.43 -0.59 -4.74
N SER A 98 16.99 -1.82 -4.85
CA SER A 98 17.63 -2.86 -5.67
C SER A 98 17.00 -2.97 -7.06
N SER A 99 15.82 -2.39 -7.23
CA SER A 99 15.07 -2.40 -8.47
C SER A 99 15.56 -1.30 -9.41
N ASP A 100 15.79 -1.64 -10.69
CA ASP A 100 16.02 -0.68 -11.77
C ASP A 100 14.74 0.04 -12.24
N GLU A 101 13.60 -0.26 -11.59
CA GLU A 101 12.31 0.43 -11.79
C GLU A 101 12.21 1.74 -11.03
N ILE A 102 13.02 1.91 -9.97
CA ILE A 102 13.01 3.09 -9.10
C ILE A 102 14.28 3.90 -9.31
N MET A 103 14.15 5.20 -9.51
CA MET A 103 15.29 6.10 -9.71
C MET A 103 15.56 7.02 -8.52
N ASP A 104 14.60 7.18 -7.60
CA ASP A 104 14.73 8.05 -6.44
C ASP A 104 13.76 7.66 -5.33
N LEU A 105 14.13 7.93 -4.08
CA LEU A 105 13.35 7.67 -2.87
C LEU A 105 13.27 8.93 -2.01
N LYS A 106 12.12 9.15 -1.39
CA LYS A 106 11.93 10.33 -0.55
C LYS A 106 10.96 10.11 0.58
N TRP A 107 11.33 10.56 1.78
CA TRP A 107 10.39 10.87 2.85
C TRP A 107 9.83 12.27 2.65
N ALA A 108 8.61 12.39 2.17
CA ALA A 108 7.98 13.65 1.81
C ALA A 108 7.05 14.15 2.92
N THR A 109 7.10 15.44 3.21
CA THR A 109 6.14 16.13 4.07
C THR A 109 4.87 16.47 3.31
N LEU A 110 3.79 16.77 4.03
CA LEU A 110 2.51 17.20 3.44
C LEU A 110 2.69 18.39 2.48
N ALA A 111 3.52 19.37 2.84
CA ALA A 111 3.77 20.55 2.00
C ALA A 111 4.43 20.20 0.68
N GLU A 112 5.33 19.21 0.68
CA GLU A 112 6.02 18.77 -0.54
C GLU A 112 5.11 18.03 -1.50
N LEU A 113 4.07 17.32 -1.02
CA LEU A 113 3.19 16.51 -1.88
C LEU A 113 2.54 17.32 -3.00
N SER A 114 2.21 18.59 -2.74
CA SER A 114 1.59 19.49 -3.72
C SER A 114 2.53 19.93 -4.85
N THR A 115 3.83 19.78 -4.67
CA THR A 115 4.87 20.21 -5.63
C THR A 115 5.38 19.07 -6.52
N LEU A 116 4.97 17.83 -6.24
CA LEU A 116 5.46 16.65 -6.93
C LEU A 116 4.57 16.30 -8.14
N GLU A 117 5.20 15.72 -9.18
CA GLU A 117 4.48 15.11 -10.29
C GLU A 117 4.13 13.68 -9.94
N TRP A 118 2.84 13.33 -9.98
CA TRP A 118 2.32 12.04 -9.54
C TRP A 118 2.03 11.08 -10.70
N VAL A 119 2.21 9.78 -10.46
CA VAL A 119 1.82 8.71 -11.38
C VAL A 119 0.30 8.72 -11.65
N SER A 120 -0.49 9.14 -10.67
CA SER A 120 -1.94 9.36 -10.82
C SER A 120 -2.50 10.22 -9.69
N GLN A 121 -3.67 10.82 -9.90
CA GLN A 121 -4.41 11.53 -8.86
C GLN A 121 -4.80 10.60 -7.70
N THR A 122 -5.07 9.33 -7.97
CA THR A 122 -5.35 8.32 -6.92
C THR A 122 -4.17 8.17 -5.97
N MET A 123 -2.94 8.06 -6.50
CA MET A 123 -1.74 7.94 -5.65
C MET A 123 -1.49 9.20 -4.82
N HIS A 124 -1.72 10.37 -5.42
CA HIS A 124 -1.64 11.63 -4.69
C HIS A 124 -2.64 11.67 -3.52
N ASN A 125 -3.90 11.34 -3.78
CA ASN A 125 -4.93 11.32 -2.74
C ASN A 125 -4.62 10.30 -1.64
N LEU A 126 -4.16 9.08 -1.98
CA LEU A 126 -3.77 8.08 -0.99
C LEU A 126 -2.62 8.56 -0.10
N ALA A 127 -1.66 9.32 -0.66
CA ALA A 127 -0.58 9.90 0.10
C ALA A 127 -1.07 11.01 1.06
N LEU A 128 -1.98 11.87 0.61
CA LEU A 128 -2.61 12.91 1.43
C LEU A 128 -3.41 12.30 2.58
N ASP A 129 -4.29 11.33 2.28
CA ASP A 129 -5.15 10.66 3.26
C ASP A 129 -4.33 9.84 4.27
N GLY A 130 -3.13 9.41 3.88
CA GLY A 130 -2.21 8.71 4.75
C GLY A 130 -1.88 9.47 6.03
N LEU A 131 -1.75 10.77 5.93
CA LEU A 131 -1.43 11.64 7.06
C LEU A 131 -2.64 11.90 7.97
N SER A 132 -3.88 11.62 7.55
CA SER A 132 -5.08 11.70 8.38
C SER A 132 -5.27 10.50 9.31
N GLY A 133 -4.66 9.37 9.00
CA GLY A 133 -4.66 8.16 9.82
C GLY A 133 -5.95 7.32 9.78
N GLU A 134 -6.92 7.66 8.94
CA GLU A 134 -8.13 6.86 8.78
C GLU A 134 -7.87 5.58 7.98
N ARG A 135 -8.25 4.43 8.53
CA ARG A 135 -8.03 3.10 7.91
C ARG A 135 -8.98 2.03 8.45
N MET A 136 -9.07 0.93 7.70
CA MET A 136 -9.69 -0.29 8.18
C MET A 136 -8.63 -1.13 8.91
N SER A 137 -8.84 -1.40 10.20
CA SER A 137 -7.90 -2.19 11.01
C SER A 137 -8.13 -3.69 10.85
N ILE A 138 -7.05 -4.47 10.98
CA ILE A 138 -7.15 -5.93 11.07
C ILE A 138 -7.97 -6.31 12.31
N LYS A 139 -9.07 -7.03 12.12
CA LYS A 139 -9.95 -7.47 13.22
C LYS A 139 -9.57 -8.83 13.77
N ALA A 140 -9.16 -9.74 12.93
CA ALA A 140 -8.79 -11.09 13.30
C ALA A 140 -8.00 -11.77 12.19
N THR A 141 -7.00 -12.53 12.59
CA THR A 141 -6.45 -13.61 11.79
C THR A 141 -6.99 -14.90 12.39
N ARG A 142 -7.70 -15.70 11.62
CA ARG A 142 -8.23 -16.99 12.07
C ARG A 142 -7.69 -18.11 11.22
N PRO A 143 -7.15 -19.19 11.82
CA PRO A 143 -6.86 -20.38 11.04
C PRO A 143 -8.18 -20.96 10.54
N VAL A 144 -8.33 -21.06 9.24
CA VAL A 144 -9.36 -21.88 8.62
C VAL A 144 -8.87 -23.32 8.68
N SER A 145 -9.69 -24.27 9.04
CA SER A 145 -9.46 -25.70 9.37
C SER A 145 -8.43 -26.48 8.52
N LYS A 146 -7.37 -25.85 8.13
CA LYS A 146 -6.05 -26.27 7.57
C LYS A 146 -5.21 -25.02 7.34
N PRO A 147 -3.89 -25.11 7.19
CA PRO A 147 -2.93 -24.05 7.53
C PRO A 147 -3.02 -22.79 6.64
N LEU A 148 -4.22 -22.30 6.39
CA LEU A 148 -4.47 -21.05 5.69
C LEU A 148 -4.99 -20.06 6.73
N GLU A 149 -4.18 -19.07 7.01
CA GLU A 149 -4.59 -17.88 7.73
C GLU A 149 -5.28 -16.92 6.76
N TYR A 150 -6.32 -16.23 7.21
CA TYR A 150 -6.93 -15.15 6.46
C TYR A 150 -7.05 -13.89 7.30
N SER A 151 -6.87 -12.75 6.67
CA SER A 151 -7.00 -11.43 7.30
C SER A 151 -8.40 -10.86 7.06
N VAL A 152 -8.98 -10.27 8.10
CA VAL A 152 -10.26 -9.57 8.01
C VAL A 152 -10.06 -8.13 8.43
N TYR A 153 -10.31 -7.20 7.53
CA TYR A 153 -10.25 -5.77 7.77
C TYR A 153 -11.64 -5.20 8.00
N ASN A 154 -11.79 -4.35 8.99
CA ASN A 154 -13.05 -3.67 9.28
C ASN A 154 -12.79 -2.33 9.94
N ILE A 155 -13.76 -1.41 9.84
CA ILE A 155 -13.70 -0.11 10.50
C ILE A 155 -13.73 -0.34 12.03
N ASN A 156 -12.78 0.22 12.76
CA ASN A 156 -12.84 0.31 14.20
C ASN A 156 -13.92 1.35 14.56
N ARG A 157 -15.12 0.87 14.94
CA ARG A 157 -16.02 1.72 15.70
C ARG A 157 -15.38 1.93 17.07
N GLN A 158 -14.81 3.09 17.31
CA GLN A 158 -14.59 3.52 18.69
C GLN A 158 -15.99 3.46 19.33
N SER A 159 -16.12 2.71 20.40
CA SER A 159 -17.29 2.76 21.25
C SER A 159 -17.34 4.18 21.79
N ASN A 160 -18.15 5.03 21.17
CA ASN A 160 -18.57 6.26 21.79
C ASN A 160 -19.31 5.82 23.05
N ASN A 161 -18.65 5.91 24.20
CA ASN A 161 -19.31 5.97 25.47
C ASN A 161 -20.18 7.22 25.44
N ILE A 162 -21.42 7.04 24.99
CA ILE A 162 -22.48 8.01 25.28
C ILE A 162 -22.71 7.83 26.77
N GLY A 163 -22.04 8.68 27.55
CA GLY A 163 -22.26 8.78 28.97
C GLY A 163 -23.74 9.08 29.23
N GLN A 164 -24.31 8.27 30.09
CA GLN A 164 -25.57 8.55 30.77
C GLN A 164 -25.39 9.73 31.73
#